data_e8beddb94bddd238a7a6b280ad778c24
#
_entry.id   e8beddb94bddd238a7a6b280ad778c24
#
_cell.length_a   1.000
_cell.length_b   1.000
_cell.length_c   1.000
_cell.angle_alpha   90.00
_cell.angle_beta   90.00
_cell.angle_gamma   90.00
#
_symmetry.space_group_name_H-M   'P 1'
#
loop_
_entity.id
_entity.type
_entity.pdbx_description
1 polymer ?
#
loop_
_entity_poly.entity_id
_entity_poly.type
_entity_poly.pdbx_seq_one_letter_code
_entity_poly.pdbx_strand_id
1 'polypeptide(L)'
;YLSGKSIEKNYYSLFNKKLTAKEIFSEYRKKNNNSIKFINNYKDYLARSLVIIISTIDPDAIVFGGGISNEIDFLDELKSMTSKYLNEKNLKTVFLKPIYGDASGVRGAALLGRQNLI
;
A
#
# COMPACT_ATOMS: atom_id res chain seq x y z
N TYR A 1 -1.55 1.41 11.08
CA TYR A 1 -1.47 2.64 10.30
C TYR A 1 -1.80 2.46 8.84
N LEU A 2 -1.42 1.31 8.29
CA LEU A 2 -1.72 0.96 6.91
C LEU A 2 -2.98 0.11 6.78
N SER A 3 -3.67 -0.17 7.87
CA SER A 3 -4.88 -0.99 7.88
C SER A 3 -6.10 -0.18 7.44
N GLY A 4 -7.16 -0.91 7.03
CA GLY A 4 -8.41 -0.28 6.66
C GLY A 4 -9.00 0.58 7.76
N LYS A 5 -8.92 0.12 9.02
CA LYS A 5 -9.43 0.88 10.16
C LYS A 5 -8.66 2.18 10.38
N SER A 6 -7.35 2.14 10.21
CA SER A 6 -6.53 3.34 10.33
C SER A 6 -6.86 4.35 9.24
N ILE A 7 -7.07 3.88 8.03
CA ILE A 7 -7.47 4.72 6.90
C ILE A 7 -8.81 5.38 7.20
N GLU A 8 -9.78 4.63 7.69
CA GLU A 8 -11.11 5.15 8.02
C GLU A 8 -11.03 6.22 9.10
N LYS A 9 -10.26 5.95 10.15
CA LYS A 9 -10.09 6.87 11.26
C LYS A 9 -9.40 8.17 10.80
N ASN A 10 -8.37 8.06 10.01
CA ASN A 10 -7.63 9.22 9.52
C ASN A 10 -8.48 10.07 8.57
N TYR A 11 -9.25 9.42 7.71
CA TYR A 11 -10.16 10.14 6.82
C TYR A 11 -11.20 10.92 7.59
N TYR A 12 -11.81 10.30 8.60
CA TYR A 12 -12.79 10.96 9.44
C TYR A 12 -12.18 12.16 10.17
N SER A 13 -10.97 11.99 10.67
CA SER A 13 -10.26 13.05 11.37
C SER A 13 -10.01 14.28 10.48
N LEU A 14 -9.70 14.05 9.21
CA LEU A 14 -9.39 15.13 8.26
C LEU A 14 -10.61 15.79 7.66
N PHE A 15 -11.64 15.02 7.35
CA PHE A 15 -12.78 15.52 6.58
C PHE A 15 -14.10 15.46 7.33
N ASN A 16 -14.10 14.97 8.56
CA ASN A 16 -15.29 14.84 9.41
C ASN A 16 -16.42 14.07 8.70
N LYS A 17 -16.04 13.08 7.89
CA LYS A 17 -16.97 12.24 7.15
C LYS A 17 -16.61 10.78 7.39
N LYS A 18 -17.59 10.00 7.82
CA LYS A 18 -17.38 8.60 8.15
C LYS A 18 -17.61 7.73 6.93
N LEU A 19 -16.52 7.26 6.35
CA LEU A 19 -16.54 6.35 5.21
C LEU A 19 -15.74 5.10 5.53
N THR A 20 -16.15 3.97 4.97
CA THR A 20 -15.32 2.75 5.03
C THR A 20 -14.15 2.90 4.08
N ALA A 21 -13.10 2.09 4.29
CA ALA A 21 -11.95 2.10 3.40
C ALA A 21 -12.37 1.85 1.96
N LYS A 22 -13.27 0.89 1.76
CA LYS A 22 -13.80 0.57 0.43
C LYS A 22 -14.47 1.79 -0.19
N GLU A 23 -15.25 2.52 0.58
CA GLU A 23 -15.93 3.73 0.10
C GLU A 23 -14.93 4.84 -0.24
N ILE A 24 -13.88 4.99 0.56
CA ILE A 24 -12.84 5.98 0.31
C ILE A 24 -12.15 5.70 -1.03
N PHE A 25 -11.79 4.46 -1.30
CA PHE A 25 -11.17 4.08 -2.57
C PHE A 25 -12.15 4.21 -3.74
N SER A 26 -13.43 3.91 -3.52
CA SER A 26 -14.46 4.10 -4.53
C SER A 26 -14.60 5.57 -4.90
N GLU A 27 -14.64 6.45 -3.90
CA GLU A 27 -14.70 7.89 -4.12
C GLU A 27 -13.45 8.41 -4.81
N TYR A 28 -12.30 7.83 -4.52
CA TYR A 28 -11.05 8.16 -5.19
C TYR A 28 -11.14 7.85 -6.69
N ARG A 29 -11.69 6.68 -7.04
CA ARG A 29 -11.87 6.31 -8.45
C ARG A 29 -12.87 7.20 -9.16
N LYS A 30 -13.85 7.74 -8.43
CA LYS A 30 -14.83 8.70 -8.95
C LYS A 30 -14.29 10.13 -9.00
N LYS A 31 -13.01 10.32 -8.65
CA LYS A 31 -12.33 11.60 -8.66
C LYS A 31 -12.90 12.62 -7.68
N ASN A 32 -13.38 12.15 -6.53
CA ASN A 32 -13.75 13.03 -5.43
C ASN A 32 -12.50 13.74 -4.90
N ASN A 33 -12.52 15.06 -4.79
CA ASN A 33 -11.33 15.83 -4.44
C ASN A 33 -10.73 15.46 -3.09
N ASN A 34 -11.55 15.27 -2.08
CA ASN A 34 -11.07 14.89 -0.75
C ASN A 34 -10.42 13.52 -0.76
N SER A 35 -11.04 12.56 -1.45
CA SER A 35 -10.52 11.20 -1.56
C SER A 35 -9.24 11.16 -2.38
N ILE A 36 -9.16 11.94 -3.46
CA ILE A 36 -7.93 12.03 -4.25
C ILE A 36 -6.79 12.54 -3.38
N LYS A 37 -7.02 13.61 -2.64
CA LYS A 37 -6.02 14.19 -1.77
C LYS A 37 -5.58 13.20 -0.68
N PHE A 38 -6.54 12.53 -0.08
CA PHE A 38 -6.28 11.55 0.96
C PHE A 38 -5.47 10.37 0.43
N ILE A 39 -5.87 9.80 -0.69
CA ILE A 39 -5.19 8.64 -1.28
C ILE A 39 -3.81 9.01 -1.80
N ASN A 40 -3.62 10.21 -2.34
CA ASN A 40 -2.30 10.65 -2.76
C ASN A 40 -1.34 10.73 -1.57
N ASN A 41 -1.81 11.24 -0.43
CA ASN A 41 -1.01 11.26 0.79
C ASN A 41 -0.74 9.84 1.29
N TYR A 42 -1.72 8.97 1.18
CA TYR A 42 -1.57 7.57 1.56
C TYR A 42 -0.53 6.86 0.69
N LYS A 43 -0.55 7.10 -0.61
CA LYS A 43 0.45 6.55 -1.53
C LYS A 43 1.87 6.98 -1.14
N ASP A 44 2.03 8.25 -0.85
CA ASP A 44 3.33 8.78 -0.46
C ASP A 44 3.81 8.17 0.86
N TYR A 45 2.93 8.07 1.83
CA TYR A 45 3.23 7.43 3.10
C TYR A 45 3.64 5.97 2.90
N LEU A 46 2.89 5.26 2.07
CA LEU A 46 3.15 3.86 1.77
C LEU A 46 4.50 3.70 1.06
N ALA A 47 4.81 4.57 0.10
CA ALA A 47 6.10 4.54 -0.58
C ALA A 47 7.26 4.74 0.38
N ARG A 48 7.14 5.69 1.31
CA ARG A 48 8.17 5.93 2.32
C ARG A 48 8.35 4.72 3.24
N SER A 49 7.25 4.08 3.62
CA SER A 49 7.31 2.86 4.43
C SER A 49 8.04 1.74 3.70
N LEU A 50 7.77 1.61 2.41
CA LEU A 50 8.43 0.61 1.58
C LEU A 50 9.93 0.89 1.43
N VAL A 51 10.32 2.14 1.37
CA VAL A 51 11.75 2.51 1.36
C VAL A 51 12.45 1.93 2.57
N ILE A 52 11.84 2.06 3.74
CA ILE A 52 12.43 1.55 4.99
C ILE A 52 12.56 0.02 4.92
N ILE A 53 11.52 -0.66 4.47
CA ILE A 53 11.52 -2.11 4.36
C ILE A 53 12.59 -2.59 3.37
N ILE A 54 12.63 -1.98 2.20
CA ILE A 54 13.56 -2.38 1.15
C ILE A 54 14.99 -2.09 1.55
N SER A 55 15.25 -0.94 2.17
CA SER A 55 16.59 -0.57 2.61
C SER A 55 17.10 -1.44 3.75
N THR A 56 16.18 -1.94 4.59
CA THR A 56 16.54 -2.73 5.76
C THR A 56 16.68 -4.22 5.45
N ILE A 57 15.75 -4.77 4.68
CA ILE A 57 15.60 -6.20 4.45
C ILE A 57 16.05 -6.63 3.05
N ASP A 58 15.94 -5.74 2.08
CA ASP A 58 16.23 -6.00 0.66
C ASP A 58 15.46 -7.22 0.13
N PRO A 59 14.13 -7.23 0.22
CA PRO A 59 13.33 -8.38 -0.19
C PRO A 59 13.27 -8.51 -1.71
N ASP A 60 13.14 -9.74 -2.20
CA ASP A 60 12.91 -9.98 -3.63
C ASP A 60 11.51 -9.60 -4.05
N ALA A 61 10.55 -9.77 -3.16
CA ALA A 61 9.16 -9.45 -3.44
C ALA A 61 8.45 -8.95 -2.19
N ILE A 62 7.48 -8.08 -2.41
CA ILE A 62 6.55 -7.62 -1.36
C ILE A 62 5.15 -7.93 -1.83
N VAL A 63 4.39 -8.64 -1.01
CA VAL A 63 3.01 -8.99 -1.30
C VAL A 63 2.10 -8.14 -0.43
N PHE A 64 1.20 -7.41 -1.06
CA PHE A 64 0.26 -6.54 -0.37
C PHE A 64 -1.00 -7.35 -0.03
N GLY A 65 -1.08 -7.82 1.20
CA GLY A 65 -2.20 -8.64 1.67
C GLY A 65 -3.19 -7.85 2.51
N GLY A 66 -4.21 -8.56 3.01
CA GLY A 66 -5.24 -7.98 3.86
C GLY A 66 -6.44 -7.49 3.07
N GLY A 67 -7.47 -7.04 3.81
CA GLY A 67 -8.74 -6.64 3.22
C GLY A 67 -8.66 -5.47 2.25
N ILE A 68 -7.64 -4.63 2.41
CA ILE A 68 -7.49 -3.43 1.59
C ILE A 68 -6.72 -3.71 0.31
N SER A 69 -6.07 -4.86 0.20
CA SER A 69 -5.27 -5.20 -0.99
C SER A 69 -6.09 -5.21 -2.27
N ASN A 70 -7.35 -5.57 -2.18
CA ASN A 70 -8.24 -5.59 -3.34
C ASN A 70 -8.55 -4.19 -3.87
N GLU A 71 -8.37 -3.18 -3.05
CA GLU A 71 -8.65 -1.80 -3.41
C GLU A 71 -7.44 -1.10 -4.01
N ILE A 72 -6.25 -1.65 -3.82
CA ILE A 72 -5.02 -1.05 -4.32
C ILE A 72 -4.85 -1.41 -5.80
N ASP A 73 -4.98 -0.42 -6.66
CA ASP A 73 -4.81 -0.61 -8.11
C ASP A 73 -3.66 0.25 -8.68
N PHE A 74 -2.79 0.72 -7.79
CA PHE A 74 -1.70 1.63 -8.17
C PHE A 74 -0.31 1.09 -7.83
N LEU A 75 -0.11 -0.23 -7.95
CA LEU A 75 1.17 -0.85 -7.61
C LEU A 75 2.32 -0.33 -8.47
N ASP A 76 2.09 -0.12 -9.77
CA ASP A 76 3.13 0.38 -10.66
C ASP A 76 3.53 1.80 -10.30
N GLU A 77 2.57 2.64 -9.99
CA GLU A 77 2.83 4.01 -9.54
C GLU A 77 3.58 3.99 -8.21
N LEU A 78 3.16 3.13 -7.30
CA LEU A 78 3.79 2.98 -6.00
C LEU A 78 5.25 2.54 -6.13
N LYS A 79 5.51 1.61 -7.03
CA LYS A 79 6.88 1.15 -7.29
C LYS A 79 7.74 2.29 -7.84
N SER A 80 7.17 3.08 -8.74
CA SER A 80 7.85 4.25 -9.30
C SER A 80 8.19 5.27 -8.21
N MET A 81 7.24 5.57 -7.33
CA MET A 81 7.46 6.48 -6.22
C MET A 81 8.55 5.99 -5.28
N THR A 82 8.51 4.71 -4.96
CA THR A 82 9.50 4.07 -4.08
C THR A 82 10.89 4.13 -4.72
N SER A 83 10.98 3.85 -6.01
CA SER A 83 12.24 3.92 -6.75
C SER A 83 12.85 5.31 -6.71
N LYS A 84 12.02 6.33 -6.83
CA LYS A 84 12.49 7.73 -6.75
C LYS A 84 13.06 8.06 -5.39
N TYR A 85 12.40 7.63 -4.32
CA TYR A 85 12.92 7.84 -2.97
C TYR A 85 14.22 7.12 -2.73
N LEU A 86 14.40 5.93 -3.32
CA LEU A 86 15.63 5.15 -3.21
C LEU A 86 16.71 5.61 -4.18
N ASN A 87 16.36 6.49 -5.10
CA ASN A 87 17.25 6.91 -6.18
C ASN A 87 17.77 5.74 -7.01
N GLU A 88 16.90 4.76 -7.25
CA GLU A 88 17.20 3.57 -8.05
C GLU A 88 16.27 3.50 -9.25
N LYS A 89 16.85 3.48 -10.46
CA LYS A 89 16.06 3.42 -11.69
C LYS A 89 15.43 2.05 -11.91
N ASN A 90 16.11 0.99 -11.49
CA ASN A 90 15.65 -0.39 -11.69
C ASN A 90 15.52 -1.09 -10.36
N LEU A 91 14.43 -0.85 -9.68
CA LEU A 91 14.15 -1.50 -8.41
C LEU A 91 13.87 -2.99 -8.65
N LYS A 92 14.67 -3.86 -8.03
CA LYS A 92 14.54 -5.30 -8.21
C LYS A 92 13.38 -5.91 -7.48
N THR A 93 12.97 -5.30 -6.38
CA THR A 93 11.85 -5.81 -5.58
C THR A 93 10.57 -5.80 -6.40
N VAL A 94 9.89 -6.93 -6.44
CA VAL A 94 8.63 -7.08 -7.16
C VAL A 94 7.47 -6.78 -6.21
N PHE A 95 6.53 -5.97 -6.66
CA PHE A 95 5.33 -5.65 -5.90
C PHE A 95 4.18 -6.51 -6.42
N LEU A 96 3.59 -7.30 -5.55
CA LEU A 96 2.57 -8.28 -5.93
C LEU A 96 1.32 -8.13 -5.08
N LYS A 97 0.19 -8.53 -5.66
CA LYS A 97 -1.06 -8.71 -4.92
C LYS A 97 -1.32 -10.19 -4.77
N PRO A 98 -1.96 -10.62 -3.68
CA PRO A 98 -2.30 -12.04 -3.53
C PRO A 98 -3.35 -12.44 -4.57
N ILE A 99 -3.26 -13.68 -5.04
CA ILE A 99 -4.23 -14.22 -5.99
C ILE A 99 -5.59 -14.38 -5.31
N TYR A 100 -5.57 -14.76 -4.03
CA TYR A 100 -6.78 -15.08 -3.28
C TYR A 100 -7.18 -13.99 -2.32
N GLY A 101 -6.65 -12.91 -2.19
CA GLY A 101 -7.02 -11.86 -1.24
C GLY A 101 -6.91 -12.30 0.22
N ASP A 102 -7.18 -11.38 1.09
CA ASP A 102 -7.30 -11.47 2.55
C ASP A 102 -6.21 -12.26 3.30
N ALA A 103 -6.60 -13.12 4.22
CA ALA A 103 -5.69 -13.77 5.17
C ALA A 103 -4.61 -14.63 4.53
N SER A 104 -4.93 -15.27 3.42
CA SER A 104 -3.98 -16.11 2.70
C SER A 104 -2.84 -15.25 2.13
N GLY A 105 -3.18 -14.08 1.61
CA GLY A 105 -2.20 -13.16 1.09
C GLY A 105 -1.29 -12.62 2.18
N VAL A 106 -1.84 -12.32 3.34
CA VAL A 106 -1.06 -11.84 4.48
C VAL A 106 -0.01 -12.87 4.88
N ARG A 107 -0.40 -14.13 4.95
CA ARG A 107 0.55 -15.19 5.27
C ARG A 107 1.61 -15.35 4.20
N GLY A 108 1.21 -15.24 2.95
CA GLY A 108 2.15 -15.29 1.83
C GLY A 108 3.19 -14.20 1.91
N ALA A 109 2.75 -12.97 2.23
CA ALA A 109 3.65 -11.84 2.39
C ALA A 109 4.68 -12.10 3.50
N ALA A 110 4.23 -12.63 4.63
CA ALA A 110 5.11 -12.93 5.76
C ALA A 110 6.14 -13.97 5.38
N LEU A 111 5.73 -15.02 4.66
CA LEU A 111 6.65 -16.08 4.25
C LEU A 111 7.70 -15.56 3.26
N LEU A 112 7.30 -14.76 2.28
CA LEU A 112 8.23 -14.20 1.33
C LEU A 112 9.25 -13.30 1.99
N GLY A 113 8.79 -12.43 2.89
CA GLY A 113 9.69 -11.59 3.64
C GLY A 113 10.69 -12.39 4.44
N ARG A 114 10.24 -13.47 5.06
CA ARG A 114 11.09 -14.34 5.85
C ARG A 114 12.14 -15.05 5.01
N GLN A 115 11.75 -15.51 3.83
CA GLN A 115 12.70 -16.15 2.90
C GLN A 115 13.83 -15.23 2.52
N ASN A 116 13.55 -13.96 2.37
CA ASN A 116 14.57 -12.97 2.02
C ASN A 116 15.49 -12.62 3.19
N LEU A 117 15.04 -12.86 4.40
CA LEU A 117 15.86 -12.62 5.58
C LEU A 117 16.87 -13.74 5.82
N ILE A 118 16.61 -14.89 5.29
CA ILE A 118 17.46 -16.05 5.44
C ILE A 118 18.49 -16.11 4.33
#